data_f31ff95555f1f315d8a46745ea391d86
#
_entry.id   f31ff95555f1f315d8a46745ea391d86
#
_cell.length_a   1.000
_cell.length_b   1.000
_cell.length_c   1.000
_cell.angle_alpha   90.00
_cell.angle_beta   90.00
_cell.angle_gamma   90.00
#
_symmetry.space_group_name_H-M   'P 1'
#
loop_
_entity.id
_entity.type
_entity.pdbx_description
1 polymer ?
#
loop_
_entity_poly.entity_id
_entity_poly.type
_entity_poly.pdbx_seq_one_letter_code
_entity_poly.pdbx_strand_id
1 'polypeptide(L)'
;MAIGKRTGFICLFLFSLVACSQSNSAIDKKSDVVAKGAEISNLDKFEKFVLNVEQGEIDKIRIVHYTDEGDPVFQTLEHSGTDILHMLDNRQDQFAGNHTGIYEDSCKRIVKEQRESETAYRLIDCMNEDGRNGYDLLYVPKK
;
A
#
# COMPACT_ATOMS: atom_id res chain seq x y z
N MET A 1 29.25 -32.32 59.98
CA MET A 1 29.62 -31.04 59.35
C MET A 1 29.28 -31.12 57.85
N ALA A 2 28.07 -30.66 57.43
CA ALA A 2 27.57 -30.79 56.06
C ALA A 2 27.43 -29.41 55.44
N ILE A 3 28.26 -29.16 54.42
CA ILE A 3 28.27 -27.90 53.65
C ILE A 3 27.23 -28.03 52.51
N GLY A 4 26.09 -27.36 52.67
CA GLY A 4 25.06 -27.31 51.64
C GLY A 4 25.46 -26.36 50.49
N LYS A 5 25.64 -26.90 49.28
CA LYS A 5 25.77 -26.14 48.05
C LYS A 5 24.39 -25.64 47.63
N ARG A 6 24.15 -24.32 47.68
CA ARG A 6 23.01 -23.66 47.08
C ARG A 6 23.30 -23.48 45.59
N THR A 7 22.63 -24.26 44.76
CA THR A 7 22.61 -24.07 43.30
C THR A 7 21.58 -23.00 42.96
N GLY A 8 22.07 -21.81 42.59
CA GLY A 8 21.22 -20.73 42.12
C GLY A 8 20.74 -21.00 40.67
N PHE A 9 19.45 -21.14 40.50
CA PHE A 9 18.81 -21.31 39.20
C PHE A 9 18.62 -19.91 38.59
N ILE A 10 19.47 -19.53 37.65
CA ILE A 10 19.35 -18.30 36.91
C ILE A 10 18.28 -18.53 35.82
N CYS A 11 17.07 -18.01 36.05
CA CYS A 11 16.01 -17.95 35.05
C CYS A 11 16.33 -16.86 34.04
N LEU A 12 16.82 -17.25 32.84
CA LEU A 12 17.08 -16.35 31.73
C LEU A 12 15.73 -16.01 31.08
N PHE A 13 15.15 -14.86 31.41
CA PHE A 13 13.98 -14.34 30.76
C PHE A 13 14.37 -13.86 29.36
N LEU A 14 14.07 -14.66 28.33
CA LEU A 14 14.13 -14.24 26.94
C LEU A 14 12.97 -13.27 26.66
N PHE A 15 13.26 -11.98 26.68
CA PHE A 15 12.35 -10.95 26.19
C PHE A 15 12.23 -11.09 24.67
N SER A 16 11.16 -11.72 24.21
CA SER A 16 10.76 -11.70 22.81
C SER A 16 10.31 -10.30 22.46
N LEU A 17 11.16 -9.54 21.77
CA LEU A 17 10.78 -8.28 21.16
C LEU A 17 9.79 -8.58 20.02
N VAL A 18 8.50 -8.44 20.30
CA VAL A 18 7.47 -8.36 19.26
C VAL A 18 7.69 -7.02 18.57
N ALA A 19 8.35 -7.03 17.43
CA ALA A 19 8.40 -5.89 16.54
C ALA A 19 6.99 -5.68 15.99
N CYS A 20 6.21 -4.78 16.58
CA CYS A 20 5.04 -4.23 15.95
C CYS A 20 5.51 -3.52 14.68
N SER A 21 5.18 -4.10 13.52
CA SER A 21 5.30 -3.43 12.22
C SER A 21 4.32 -2.26 12.23
N GLN A 22 4.75 -1.09 12.68
CA GLN A 22 4.00 0.15 12.51
C GLN A 22 3.98 0.44 11.01
N SER A 23 2.80 0.44 10.42
CA SER A 23 2.60 0.94 9.07
C SER A 23 3.11 2.38 9.04
N ASN A 24 4.19 2.61 8.31
CA ASN A 24 4.88 3.89 8.26
C ASN A 24 3.99 4.86 7.47
N SER A 25 3.22 5.69 8.18
CA SER A 25 2.31 6.70 7.58
C SER A 25 3.05 7.92 7.04
N ALA A 26 4.37 7.97 7.15
CA ALA A 26 5.20 9.00 6.52
C ALA A 26 5.39 8.73 5.02
N ILE A 27 5.30 9.80 4.21
CA ILE A 27 5.55 9.73 2.77
C ILE A 27 7.05 9.60 2.52
N ASP A 28 7.45 8.54 1.83
CA ASP A 28 8.81 8.36 1.36
C ASP A 28 8.95 8.86 -0.10
N LYS A 29 9.44 10.08 -0.25
CA LYS A 29 9.62 10.72 -1.56
C LYS A 29 10.53 9.95 -2.53
N LYS A 30 11.32 8.99 -2.03
CA LYS A 30 12.22 8.19 -2.87
C LYS A 30 11.53 6.95 -3.42
N SER A 31 10.60 6.35 -2.68
CA SER A 31 9.96 5.10 -3.06
C SER A 31 8.51 5.26 -3.45
N ASP A 32 7.77 6.18 -2.84
CA ASP A 32 6.35 6.37 -3.10
C ASP A 32 6.10 7.06 -4.45
N VAL A 33 5.07 6.63 -5.13
CA VAL A 33 4.49 7.36 -6.25
C VAL A 33 3.55 8.41 -5.66
N VAL A 34 3.86 9.69 -5.86
CA VAL A 34 3.07 10.77 -5.27
C VAL A 34 2.31 11.50 -6.37
N ALA A 35 0.99 11.41 -6.32
CA ALA A 35 0.08 12.11 -7.24
C ALA A 35 -0.54 13.33 -6.54
N LYS A 36 -0.20 14.52 -7.01
CA LYS A 36 -0.75 15.80 -6.53
C LYS A 36 -1.25 16.63 -7.70
N GLY A 37 -2.57 16.59 -7.92
CA GLY A 37 -3.15 17.17 -9.12
C GLY A 37 -2.59 16.52 -10.39
N ALA A 38 -2.07 17.33 -11.31
CA ALA A 38 -1.47 16.84 -12.55
C ALA A 38 0.00 16.39 -12.41
N GLU A 39 0.62 16.65 -11.26
CA GLU A 39 2.01 16.26 -11.01
C GLU A 39 2.08 14.86 -10.40
N ILE A 40 2.88 13.98 -11.02
CA ILE A 40 3.13 12.63 -10.52
C ILE A 40 4.64 12.43 -10.38
N SER A 41 5.09 12.22 -9.14
CA SER A 41 6.48 11.87 -8.86
C SER A 41 6.69 10.36 -8.90
N ASN A 42 7.86 9.91 -9.37
CA ASN A 42 8.20 8.48 -9.48
C ASN A 42 7.24 7.67 -10.38
N LEU A 43 6.69 8.29 -11.43
CA LEU A 43 5.80 7.61 -12.38
C LEU A 43 6.47 6.40 -13.03
N ASP A 44 7.77 6.46 -13.29
CA ASP A 44 8.58 5.35 -13.81
C ASP A 44 8.52 4.09 -12.94
N LYS A 45 8.41 4.23 -11.63
CA LYS A 45 8.24 3.11 -10.70
C LYS A 45 6.86 2.49 -10.81
N PHE A 46 5.83 3.32 -10.99
CA PHE A 46 4.48 2.82 -11.21
C PHE A 46 4.38 2.07 -12.54
N GLU A 47 4.94 2.62 -13.61
CA GLU A 47 4.96 1.96 -14.92
C GLU A 47 5.72 0.62 -14.88
N LYS A 48 6.84 0.57 -14.12
CA LYS A 48 7.57 -0.68 -13.87
C LYS A 48 6.72 -1.68 -13.09
N PHE A 49 6.02 -1.26 -12.04
CA PHE A 49 5.11 -2.13 -11.29
C PHE A 49 4.02 -2.73 -12.20
N VAL A 50 3.39 -1.91 -13.05
CA VAL A 50 2.39 -2.38 -14.02
C VAL A 50 2.98 -3.45 -14.95
N LEU A 51 4.20 -3.22 -15.45
CA LEU A 51 4.90 -4.20 -16.30
C LEU A 51 5.19 -5.52 -15.55
N ASN A 52 5.63 -5.44 -14.30
CA ASN A 52 5.89 -6.61 -13.45
C ASN A 52 4.60 -7.42 -13.19
N VAL A 53 3.47 -6.74 -12.98
CA VAL A 53 2.15 -7.39 -12.88
C VAL A 53 1.79 -8.13 -14.17
N GLU A 54 1.99 -7.51 -15.34
CA GLU A 54 1.74 -8.13 -16.64
C GLU A 54 2.64 -9.36 -16.90
N GLN A 55 3.85 -9.36 -16.35
CA GLN A 55 4.83 -10.46 -16.46
C GLN A 55 4.66 -11.54 -15.39
N GLY A 56 3.74 -11.36 -14.43
CA GLY A 56 3.53 -12.28 -13.32
C GLY A 56 4.65 -12.24 -12.28
N GLU A 57 5.41 -11.14 -12.21
CA GLU A 57 6.50 -10.96 -11.25
C GLU A 57 6.00 -10.37 -9.92
N ILE A 58 6.57 -10.84 -8.82
CA ILE A 58 6.27 -10.33 -7.47
C ILE A 58 6.83 -8.91 -7.35
N ASP A 59 5.98 -7.97 -6.96
CA ASP A 59 6.39 -6.57 -6.74
C ASP A 59 5.45 -5.86 -5.76
N LYS A 60 5.90 -4.72 -5.25
CA LYS A 60 5.14 -3.91 -4.31
C LYS A 60 5.37 -2.43 -4.58
N ILE A 61 4.27 -1.65 -4.56
CA ILE A 61 4.33 -0.21 -4.72
C ILE A 61 3.35 0.47 -3.77
N ARG A 62 3.65 1.71 -3.37
CA ARG A 62 2.73 2.58 -2.66
C ARG A 62 2.49 3.85 -3.44
N ILE A 63 1.21 4.21 -3.60
CA ILE A 63 0.74 5.42 -4.25
C ILE A 63 0.14 6.33 -3.19
N VAL A 64 0.51 7.59 -3.21
CA VAL A 64 -0.02 8.62 -2.31
C VAL A 64 -0.83 9.60 -3.13
N HIS A 65 -2.10 9.72 -2.78
CA HIS A 65 -3.01 10.74 -3.29
C HIS A 65 -3.25 11.80 -2.23
N TYR A 66 -3.76 12.93 -2.66
CA TYR A 66 -4.19 13.99 -1.75
C TYR A 66 -5.68 14.28 -1.98
N THR A 67 -6.41 14.46 -0.89
CA THR A 67 -7.78 14.97 -0.94
C THR A 67 -7.79 16.43 -1.38
N ASP A 68 -8.96 16.98 -1.67
CA ASP A 68 -9.11 18.41 -2.02
C ASP A 68 -8.65 19.33 -0.89
N GLU A 69 -8.76 18.87 0.37
CA GLU A 69 -8.29 19.55 1.58
C GLU A 69 -6.78 19.43 1.78
N GLY A 70 -6.12 18.51 1.06
CA GLY A 70 -4.69 18.31 1.11
C GLY A 70 -4.22 17.20 2.06
N ASP A 71 -5.13 16.36 2.55
CA ASP A 71 -4.81 15.23 3.39
C ASP A 71 -4.33 14.03 2.55
N PRO A 72 -3.28 13.30 2.99
CA PRO A 72 -2.77 12.16 2.23
C PRO A 72 -3.63 10.91 2.44
N VAL A 73 -3.87 10.21 1.33
CA VAL A 73 -4.48 8.88 1.27
C VAL A 73 -3.49 7.95 0.60
N PHE A 74 -3.26 6.77 1.19
CA PHE A 74 -2.27 5.82 0.73
C PHE A 74 -2.95 4.61 0.09
N GLN A 75 -2.51 4.25 -1.10
CA GLN A 75 -2.85 2.98 -1.74
C GLN A 75 -1.58 2.13 -1.84
N THR A 76 -1.58 0.96 -1.21
CA THR A 76 -0.50 -0.01 -1.34
C THR A 76 -0.97 -1.16 -2.21
N LEU A 77 -0.17 -1.52 -3.21
CA LEU A 77 -0.40 -2.66 -4.10
C LEU A 77 0.73 -3.67 -3.91
N GLU A 78 0.38 -4.92 -3.62
CA GLU A 78 1.32 -6.04 -3.54
C GLU A 78 0.91 -7.13 -4.52
N HIS A 79 1.74 -7.37 -5.54
CA HIS A 79 1.52 -8.42 -6.51
C HIS A 79 2.24 -9.70 -6.09
N SER A 80 1.50 -10.79 -5.95
CA SER A 80 2.01 -12.10 -5.54
C SER A 80 2.49 -12.99 -6.69
N GLY A 81 2.39 -12.50 -7.93
CA GLY A 81 2.56 -13.28 -9.16
C GLY A 81 1.23 -13.69 -9.81
N THR A 82 0.12 -13.65 -9.07
CA THR A 82 -1.23 -14.03 -9.56
C THR A 82 -2.30 -13.02 -9.16
N ASP A 83 -2.20 -12.48 -7.97
CA ASP A 83 -3.18 -11.58 -7.36
C ASP A 83 -2.53 -10.30 -6.89
N ILE A 84 -3.30 -9.23 -6.89
CA ILE A 84 -2.88 -7.93 -6.41
C ILE A 84 -3.67 -7.64 -5.12
N LEU A 85 -2.99 -7.70 -3.98
CA LEU A 85 -3.55 -7.18 -2.73
C LEU A 85 -3.55 -5.65 -2.81
N HIS A 86 -4.72 -5.05 -2.71
CA HIS A 86 -4.93 -3.62 -2.63
C HIS A 86 -5.26 -3.23 -1.19
N MET A 87 -4.51 -2.29 -0.63
CA MET A 87 -4.75 -1.73 0.70
C MET A 87 -4.92 -0.22 0.57
N LEU A 88 -6.07 0.29 0.96
CA LEU A 88 -6.37 1.72 1.06
C LEU A 88 -6.30 2.16 2.51
N ASP A 89 -5.43 3.11 2.84
CA ASP A 89 -5.32 3.72 4.16
C ASP A 89 -5.66 5.22 4.07
N ASN A 90 -6.84 5.61 4.57
CA ASN A 90 -7.31 6.98 4.61
C ASN A 90 -7.37 7.56 6.03
N ARG A 91 -6.65 6.96 6.99
CA ARG A 91 -6.69 7.39 8.39
C ARG A 91 -6.16 8.81 8.64
N GLN A 92 -5.44 9.38 7.68
CA GLN A 92 -4.96 10.76 7.75
C GLN A 92 -5.92 11.76 7.09
N ASP A 93 -6.98 11.30 6.44
CA ASP A 93 -8.04 12.15 5.91
C ASP A 93 -8.95 12.60 7.06
N GLN A 94 -8.81 13.87 7.46
CA GLN A 94 -9.55 14.46 8.56
C GLN A 94 -11.05 14.62 8.26
N PHE A 95 -11.42 14.56 7.00
CA PHE A 95 -12.80 14.74 6.51
C PHE A 95 -13.49 13.42 6.13
N ALA A 96 -12.80 12.28 6.20
CA ALA A 96 -13.39 10.97 5.92
C ALA A 96 -14.50 10.55 6.90
N GLY A 97 -14.60 11.19 8.06
CA GLY A 97 -15.65 10.95 9.05
C GLY A 97 -15.67 9.50 9.53
N ASN A 98 -16.85 8.86 9.46
CA ASN A 98 -17.03 7.45 9.87
C ASN A 98 -16.43 6.43 8.88
N HIS A 99 -15.90 6.90 7.75
CA HIS A 99 -15.26 6.07 6.73
C HIS A 99 -13.72 6.08 6.83
N THR A 100 -13.19 6.53 7.96
CA THR A 100 -11.77 6.49 8.25
C THR A 100 -11.32 5.06 8.57
N GLY A 101 -10.28 4.55 7.90
CA GLY A 101 -9.80 3.20 8.18
C GLY A 101 -8.73 2.69 7.23
N ILE A 102 -8.46 1.40 7.35
CA ILE A 102 -7.69 0.62 6.38
C ILE A 102 -8.67 -0.38 5.74
N TYR A 103 -8.70 -0.38 4.42
CA TYR A 103 -9.55 -1.24 3.61
C TYR A 103 -8.68 -2.11 2.72
N GLU A 104 -8.96 -3.41 2.68
CA GLU A 104 -8.19 -4.37 1.89
C GLU A 104 -9.11 -5.09 0.89
N ASP A 105 -8.60 -5.33 -0.30
CA ASP A 105 -9.24 -6.12 -1.34
C ASP A 105 -8.21 -6.90 -2.15
N SER A 106 -8.62 -7.99 -2.76
CA SER A 106 -7.80 -8.78 -3.68
C SER A 106 -8.35 -8.65 -5.09
N CYS A 107 -7.52 -8.18 -6.01
CA CYS A 107 -7.89 -7.91 -7.39
C CYS A 107 -7.00 -8.70 -8.36
N LYS A 108 -7.41 -8.80 -9.63
CA LYS A 108 -6.72 -9.65 -10.62
C LYS A 108 -5.88 -8.87 -11.63
N ARG A 109 -6.29 -7.66 -11.99
CA ARG A 109 -5.70 -6.96 -13.14
C ARG A 109 -5.65 -5.45 -12.95
N ILE A 110 -4.66 -4.85 -13.59
CA ILE A 110 -4.61 -3.41 -13.84
C ILE A 110 -4.99 -3.19 -15.31
N VAL A 111 -5.96 -2.34 -15.56
CA VAL A 111 -6.35 -1.90 -16.90
C VAL A 111 -5.90 -0.47 -17.17
N LYS A 112 -5.54 -0.22 -18.41
CA LYS A 112 -5.08 1.07 -18.90
C LYS A 112 -6.09 1.60 -19.93
N GLU A 113 -6.79 2.65 -19.57
CA GLU A 113 -7.76 3.33 -20.44
C GLU A 113 -7.16 4.59 -21.03
N GLN A 114 -7.12 4.66 -22.36
CA GLN A 114 -6.72 5.88 -23.07
C GLN A 114 -7.92 6.82 -23.16
N ARG A 115 -7.85 7.97 -22.50
CA ARG A 115 -8.82 9.06 -22.59
C ARG A 115 -8.27 10.19 -23.46
N GLU A 116 -9.06 11.20 -23.74
CA GLU A 116 -8.68 12.32 -24.61
C GLU A 116 -7.45 13.08 -24.07
N SER A 117 -7.45 13.45 -22.78
CA SER A 117 -6.41 14.26 -22.12
C SER A 117 -5.46 13.48 -21.21
N GLU A 118 -5.76 12.23 -20.89
CA GLU A 118 -5.02 11.45 -19.90
C GLU A 118 -5.06 9.95 -20.19
N THR A 119 -4.23 9.20 -19.48
CA THR A 119 -4.33 7.75 -19.38
C THR A 119 -4.75 7.40 -17.96
N ALA A 120 -5.88 6.71 -17.81
CA ALA A 120 -6.38 6.23 -16.54
C ALA A 120 -5.89 4.79 -16.30
N TYR A 121 -5.38 4.53 -15.10
CA TYR A 121 -5.02 3.19 -14.63
C TYR A 121 -6.01 2.78 -13.54
N ARG A 122 -6.60 1.60 -13.69
CA ARG A 122 -7.60 1.08 -12.77
C ARG A 122 -7.32 -0.36 -12.39
N LEU A 123 -7.57 -0.68 -11.14
CA LEU A 123 -7.54 -2.04 -10.62
C LEU A 123 -8.92 -2.65 -10.75
N ILE A 124 -9.04 -3.85 -11.32
CA ILE A 124 -10.33 -4.50 -11.60
C ILE A 124 -10.35 -5.97 -11.23
N ASP A 125 -11.54 -6.58 -11.34
CA ASP A 125 -11.81 -7.97 -10.96
C ASP A 125 -11.46 -8.19 -9.49
N CYS A 126 -11.98 -7.32 -8.62
CA CYS A 126 -11.78 -7.34 -7.19
C CYS A 126 -12.85 -8.18 -6.48
N MET A 127 -12.51 -8.72 -5.30
CA MET A 127 -13.35 -9.67 -4.58
C MET A 127 -14.49 -9.00 -3.80
N ASN A 128 -14.25 -7.80 -3.26
CA ASN A 128 -15.24 -7.10 -2.45
C ASN A 128 -16.32 -6.46 -3.30
N GLU A 129 -17.52 -6.33 -2.74
CA GLU A 129 -18.65 -5.70 -3.43
C GLU A 129 -18.38 -4.22 -3.77
N ASP A 130 -17.69 -3.52 -2.88
CA ASP A 130 -17.27 -2.13 -3.07
C ASP A 130 -16.25 -1.99 -4.22
N GLY A 131 -15.43 -3.04 -4.44
CA GLY A 131 -14.44 -3.10 -5.52
C GLY A 131 -14.97 -3.62 -6.86
N ARG A 132 -16.28 -3.92 -6.99
CA ARG A 132 -16.85 -4.45 -8.25
C ARG A 132 -16.67 -3.52 -9.45
N ASN A 133 -16.66 -2.21 -9.22
CA ASN A 133 -16.40 -1.21 -10.24
C ASN A 133 -14.89 -0.93 -10.43
N GLY A 134 -14.04 -1.60 -9.66
CA GLY A 134 -12.60 -1.39 -9.61
C GLY A 134 -12.19 -0.16 -8.79
N TYR A 135 -10.88 -0.02 -8.61
CA TYR A 135 -10.28 1.12 -7.91
C TYR A 135 -9.44 1.94 -8.87
N ASP A 136 -9.62 3.25 -8.85
CA ASP A 136 -8.77 4.17 -9.61
C ASP A 136 -7.38 4.25 -8.95
N LEU A 137 -6.33 4.08 -9.75
CA LEU A 137 -4.95 4.10 -9.29
C LEU A 137 -4.26 5.42 -9.64
N LEU A 138 -4.23 5.76 -10.92
CA LEU A 138 -3.59 6.98 -11.40
C LEU A 138 -4.27 7.51 -12.66
N TYR A 139 -4.27 8.83 -12.80
CA TYR A 139 -4.61 9.55 -14.01
C TYR A 139 -3.38 10.30 -14.51
N VAL A 140 -2.76 9.79 -15.57
CA VAL A 140 -1.50 10.31 -16.11
C VAL A 140 -1.82 11.24 -17.27
N PRO A 141 -1.57 12.56 -17.16
CA PRO A 141 -1.84 13.52 -18.25
C PRO A 141 -1.03 13.18 -19.50
N LYS A 142 -1.64 13.34 -20.68
CA LYS A 142 -0.92 13.27 -21.94
C LYS A 142 -0.08 14.55 -22.11
N LYS A 143 1.13 14.38 -22.60
CA LYS A 143 2.04 15.49 -22.93
C LYS A 143 1.70 16.08 -24.29
#